data_cc13e6d75dd028f1582ede4a3b66f473
#
_entry.id   cc13e6d75dd028f1582ede4a3b66f473
#
_cell.length_a   1.000
_cell.length_b   1.000
_cell.length_c   1.000
_cell.angle_alpha   90.00
_cell.angle_beta   90.00
_cell.angle_gamma   90.00
#
_symmetry.space_group_name_H-M   'P 1'
#
loop_
_entity.id
_entity.type
_entity.pdbx_description
1 polymer ?
#
loop_
_entity_poly.entity_id
_entity_poly.type
_entity_poly.pdbx_seq_one_letter_code
_entity_poly.pdbx_strand_id
1 'polypeptide(L)'
;EAIDLFLKEPTGGAEEFKIVAEVLKSRMDRNGGNNETTDKLIARYAAMGGTERPVLLHSKPIEMNEAQAARAMAGGSDLNRIGTQVVEKRWVDIGFWIGADGKVDEPEILRSEGGTDWTDVVLKAIKTRIYAPLKAESDGATPGIYAIERYSLTAQYENDVTGTRIRQRSPIAKIERTDLTG
;
A
#
# COMPACT_ATOMS: atom_id res chain seq x y z
N GLU A 1 18.27 13.56 3.34
CA GLU A 1 19.79 13.67 3.40
C GLU A 1 20.49 12.54 2.62
N ALA A 2 20.36 11.24 3.00
CA ALA A 2 21.05 10.14 2.32
C ALA A 2 20.59 9.98 0.84
N ILE A 3 19.29 10.04 0.57
CA ILE A 3 18.74 9.97 -0.79
C ILE A 3 19.17 11.18 -1.63
N ASP A 4 19.24 12.37 -1.06
CA ASP A 4 19.66 13.58 -1.76
C ASP A 4 21.15 13.54 -2.12
N LEU A 5 21.98 12.95 -1.26
CA LEU A 5 23.39 12.68 -1.54
C LEU A 5 23.55 11.69 -2.69
N PHE A 6 22.81 10.57 -2.64
CA PHE A 6 22.84 9.56 -3.70
C PHE A 6 22.41 10.12 -5.06
N LEU A 7 21.40 11.00 -5.11
CA LEU A 7 20.94 11.62 -6.35
C LEU A 7 21.91 12.67 -6.93
N LYS A 8 22.83 13.20 -6.11
CA LYS A 8 23.85 14.18 -6.53
C LYS A 8 25.13 13.53 -7.07
N GLU A 9 25.39 12.28 -6.71
CA GLU A 9 26.59 11.59 -7.18
C GLU A 9 26.39 11.00 -8.58
N PRO A 10 27.29 11.28 -9.55
CA PRO A 10 27.24 10.67 -10.86
C PRO A 10 27.74 9.22 -10.78
N THR A 11 26.88 8.30 -10.42
CA THR A 11 27.19 6.87 -10.37
C THR A 11 27.03 6.26 -11.76
N GLY A 12 28.13 5.96 -12.42
CA GLY A 12 28.13 5.23 -13.68
C GLY A 12 27.45 3.85 -13.49
N GLY A 13 26.44 3.56 -14.30
CA GLY A 13 25.74 2.27 -14.30
C GLY A 13 24.55 2.13 -13.34
N ALA A 14 24.11 3.20 -12.69
CA ALA A 14 23.09 3.17 -11.65
C ALA A 14 21.77 3.88 -12.03
N GLU A 15 21.42 3.96 -13.30
CA GLU A 15 20.18 4.64 -13.72
C GLU A 15 18.92 4.01 -13.09
N GLU A 16 18.89 2.68 -12.97
CA GLU A 16 17.77 1.99 -12.31
C GLU A 16 17.65 2.36 -10.83
N PHE A 17 18.80 2.48 -10.13
CA PHE A 17 18.81 2.90 -8.72
C PHE A 17 18.46 4.38 -8.56
N LYS A 18 18.79 5.23 -9.52
CA LYS A 18 18.34 6.63 -9.53
C LYS A 18 16.81 6.73 -9.60
N ILE A 19 16.19 5.97 -10.49
CA ILE A 19 14.73 5.93 -10.61
C ILE A 19 14.10 5.52 -9.28
N VAL A 20 14.61 4.45 -8.65
CA VAL A 20 14.12 4.00 -7.34
C VAL A 20 14.30 5.09 -6.28
N ALA A 21 15.45 5.75 -6.22
CA ALA A 21 15.73 6.83 -5.28
C ALA A 21 14.82 8.05 -5.51
N GLU A 22 14.54 8.42 -6.75
CA GLU A 22 13.61 9.50 -7.10
C GLU A 22 12.17 9.17 -6.67
N VAL A 23 11.72 7.92 -6.89
CA VAL A 23 10.40 7.46 -6.44
C VAL A 23 10.31 7.47 -4.91
N LEU A 24 11.34 7.00 -4.22
CA LEU A 24 11.37 7.02 -2.74
C LEU A 24 11.34 8.46 -2.22
N LYS A 25 12.13 9.36 -2.81
CA LYS A 25 12.11 10.78 -2.45
C LYS A 25 10.74 11.40 -2.68
N SER A 26 10.13 11.14 -3.83
CA SER A 26 8.79 11.61 -4.16
C SER A 26 7.75 11.18 -3.11
N ARG A 27 7.82 9.93 -2.65
CA ARG A 27 6.93 9.42 -1.59
C ARG A 27 7.14 10.14 -0.26
N MET A 28 8.41 10.37 0.11
CA MET A 28 8.73 11.08 1.35
C MET A 28 8.26 12.54 1.30
N ASP A 29 8.52 13.24 0.21
CA ASP A 29 8.14 14.64 0.01
C ASP A 29 6.62 14.79 0.07
N ARG A 30 5.88 13.91 -0.61
CA ARG A 30 4.42 13.94 -0.65
C ARG A 30 3.79 13.61 0.70
N ASN A 31 4.36 12.68 1.46
CA ASN A 31 3.91 12.41 2.83
C ASN A 31 4.15 13.63 3.75
N GLY A 32 5.15 14.45 3.44
CA GLY A 32 5.40 15.75 4.08
C GLY A 32 4.54 16.90 3.53
N GLY A 33 3.60 16.64 2.59
CA GLY A 33 2.73 17.64 1.98
C GLY A 33 3.28 18.31 0.72
N ASN A 34 4.48 17.96 0.27
CA ASN A 34 5.06 18.50 -0.95
C ASN A 34 4.79 17.56 -2.15
N ASN A 35 3.95 18.01 -3.08
CA ASN A 35 3.55 17.25 -4.26
C ASN A 35 4.49 17.45 -5.47
N GLU A 36 5.33 18.49 -5.46
CA GLU A 36 6.11 18.94 -6.62
C GLU A 36 6.99 17.82 -7.20
N THR A 37 7.64 17.03 -6.34
CA THR A 37 8.52 15.92 -6.78
C THR A 37 7.72 14.83 -7.48
N THR A 38 6.51 14.51 -6.98
CA THR A 38 5.62 13.52 -7.62
C THR A 38 5.15 14.02 -8.98
N ASP A 39 4.74 15.28 -9.07
CA ASP A 39 4.25 15.88 -10.31
C ASP A 39 5.35 15.95 -11.39
N LYS A 40 6.59 16.24 -10.99
CA LYS A 40 7.76 16.17 -11.87
C LYS A 40 8.01 14.75 -12.41
N LEU A 41 7.86 13.73 -11.56
CA LEU A 41 8.00 12.34 -11.99
C LEU A 41 6.89 11.94 -12.97
N ILE A 42 5.65 12.30 -12.70
CA ILE A 42 4.51 12.05 -13.60
C ILE A 42 4.79 12.68 -14.97
N ALA A 43 5.19 13.96 -15.00
CA ALA A 43 5.51 14.67 -16.25
C ALA A 43 6.67 14.01 -17.00
N ARG A 44 7.71 13.55 -16.28
CA ARG A 44 8.86 12.86 -16.89
C ARG A 44 8.43 11.53 -17.51
N TYR A 45 7.66 10.69 -16.81
CA TYR A 45 7.17 9.43 -17.37
C TYR A 45 6.24 9.65 -18.55
N ALA A 46 5.37 10.67 -18.49
CA ALA A 46 4.53 11.05 -19.61
C ALA A 46 5.35 11.47 -20.84
N ALA A 47 6.41 12.27 -20.65
CA ALA A 47 7.31 12.69 -21.73
C ALA A 47 8.11 11.53 -22.35
N MET A 48 8.33 10.45 -21.58
CA MET A 48 8.96 9.22 -22.07
C MET A 48 7.97 8.28 -22.80
N GLY A 49 6.71 8.68 -22.94
CA GLY A 49 5.65 7.89 -23.56
C GLY A 49 4.94 6.92 -22.63
N GLY A 50 5.13 7.05 -21.31
CA GLY A 50 4.51 6.19 -20.30
C GLY A 50 5.29 4.92 -19.98
N THR A 51 4.74 4.11 -19.08
CA THR A 51 5.32 2.83 -18.63
C THR A 51 4.50 1.65 -19.13
N GLU A 52 5.15 0.54 -19.46
CA GLU A 52 4.46 -0.68 -19.89
C GLU A 52 3.80 -1.43 -18.71
N ARG A 53 4.35 -1.25 -17.53
CA ARG A 53 3.84 -1.84 -16.28
C ARG A 53 3.54 -0.75 -15.26
N PRO A 54 2.54 -0.96 -14.39
CA PRO A 54 2.22 0.01 -13.35
C PRO A 54 3.41 0.26 -12.42
N VAL A 55 3.88 1.49 -12.35
CA VAL A 55 4.91 1.94 -11.42
C VAL A 55 4.25 2.82 -10.36
N LEU A 56 4.15 2.33 -9.14
CA LEU A 56 3.54 3.06 -8.04
C LEU A 56 4.44 4.20 -7.57
N LEU A 57 4.06 5.45 -7.84
CA LEU A 57 4.78 6.65 -7.43
C LEU A 57 4.42 7.08 -6.01
N HIS A 58 3.13 6.99 -5.64
CA HIS A 58 2.66 7.38 -4.32
C HIS A 58 1.54 6.47 -3.83
N SER A 59 1.54 6.21 -2.52
CA SER A 59 0.45 5.57 -1.77
C SER A 59 0.47 6.10 -0.35
N LYS A 60 -0.68 6.48 0.17
CA LYS A 60 -0.79 6.72 1.61
C LYS A 60 -0.61 5.41 2.37
N PRO A 61 0.01 5.43 3.55
CA PRO A 61 0.10 4.26 4.40
C PRO A 61 -1.32 3.80 4.80
N ILE A 62 -1.49 2.50 4.97
CA ILE A 62 -2.73 1.94 5.50
C ILE A 62 -2.59 1.96 7.03
N GLU A 63 -3.24 2.93 7.66
CA GLU A 63 -3.19 3.13 9.10
C GLU A 63 -4.58 2.93 9.70
N MET A 64 -4.66 2.11 10.72
CA MET A 64 -5.84 1.98 11.56
C MET A 64 -5.61 2.76 12.85
N ASN A 65 -6.61 3.56 13.26
CA ASN A 65 -6.59 4.12 14.60
C ASN A 65 -6.90 3.01 15.64
N GLU A 66 -6.65 3.29 16.92
CA GLU A 66 -6.84 2.31 17.99
C GLU A 66 -8.26 1.71 18.02
N ALA A 67 -9.30 2.51 17.78
CA ALA A 67 -10.66 2.04 17.77
C ALA A 67 -10.96 1.11 16.58
N GLN A 68 -10.40 1.41 15.40
CA GLN A 68 -10.49 0.57 14.21
C GLN A 68 -9.72 -0.74 14.41
N ALA A 69 -8.51 -0.66 14.96
CA ALA A 69 -7.70 -1.82 15.28
C ALA A 69 -8.40 -2.73 16.30
N ALA A 70 -8.96 -2.14 17.37
CA ALA A 70 -9.71 -2.88 18.37
C ALA A 70 -10.94 -3.59 17.79
N ARG A 71 -11.73 -2.91 16.94
CA ARG A 71 -12.87 -3.52 16.24
C ARG A 71 -12.44 -4.63 15.30
N ALA A 72 -11.41 -4.37 14.49
CA ALA A 72 -10.85 -5.34 13.57
C ALA A 72 -10.36 -6.61 14.30
N MET A 73 -9.81 -6.45 15.50
CA MET A 73 -9.35 -7.57 16.33
C MET A 73 -10.48 -8.25 17.11
N ALA A 74 -11.55 -7.51 17.46
CA ALA A 74 -12.71 -8.04 18.20
C ALA A 74 -13.70 -8.82 17.32
N GLY A 75 -13.67 -8.64 16.01
CA GLY A 75 -14.63 -9.21 15.06
C GLY A 75 -14.56 -10.73 14.86
N GLY A 76 -13.68 -11.43 15.56
CA GLY A 76 -13.70 -12.89 15.73
C GLY A 76 -14.58 -13.21 16.94
N SER A 77 -15.85 -13.47 16.71
CA SER A 77 -16.83 -13.76 17.76
C SER A 77 -16.52 -15.07 18.47
N ASP A 78 -15.80 -14.98 19.57
CA ASP A 78 -16.02 -15.87 20.70
C ASP A 78 -15.38 -15.25 21.95
N LEU A 79 -16.17 -14.49 22.67
CA LEU A 79 -15.86 -13.96 24.01
C LEU A 79 -15.56 -15.05 25.05
N ASN A 80 -15.65 -16.34 24.69
CA ASN A 80 -15.47 -17.48 25.59
C ASN A 80 -14.12 -18.20 25.45
N ARG A 81 -13.21 -17.75 24.59
CA ARG A 81 -11.85 -18.35 24.50
C ARG A 81 -10.83 -17.56 25.31
N ILE A 82 -10.98 -17.62 26.60
CA ILE A 82 -9.90 -17.26 27.54
C ILE A 82 -8.79 -18.29 27.36
N GLY A 83 -7.71 -17.92 26.65
CA GLY A 83 -6.47 -18.70 26.66
C GLY A 83 -5.71 -18.90 25.35
N THR A 84 -6.36 -18.93 24.20
CA THR A 84 -5.67 -19.01 22.91
C THR A 84 -6.41 -18.14 21.89
N GLN A 85 -5.98 -16.89 21.77
CA GLN A 85 -6.45 -16.06 20.66
C GLN A 85 -5.82 -16.62 19.37
N VAL A 86 -6.51 -17.55 18.75
CA VAL A 86 -6.27 -17.86 17.34
C VAL A 86 -6.85 -16.67 16.61
N VAL A 87 -5.99 -15.77 16.12
CA VAL A 87 -6.40 -14.74 15.20
C VAL A 87 -6.87 -15.46 13.94
N GLU A 88 -8.19 -15.48 13.73
CA GLU A 88 -8.75 -16.04 12.50
C GLU A 88 -8.10 -15.33 11.31
N LYS A 89 -7.77 -16.10 10.29
CA LYS A 89 -7.24 -15.54 9.03
C LYS A 89 -8.32 -14.65 8.43
N ARG A 90 -8.08 -13.36 8.42
CA ARG A 90 -8.97 -12.38 7.79
C ARG A 90 -8.25 -11.81 6.59
N TRP A 91 -8.83 -11.96 5.43
CA TRP A 91 -8.25 -11.41 4.21
C TRP A 91 -9.34 -10.96 3.24
N VAL A 92 -8.92 -10.12 2.32
CA VAL A 92 -9.76 -9.57 1.25
C VAL A 92 -8.93 -9.43 -0.01
N ASP A 93 -9.50 -9.86 -1.14
CA ASP A 93 -8.96 -9.59 -2.47
C ASP A 93 -9.71 -8.37 -3.01
N ILE A 94 -8.95 -7.36 -3.41
CA ILE A 94 -9.47 -6.11 -3.96
C ILE A 94 -8.98 -5.97 -5.39
N GLY A 95 -9.94 -5.82 -6.32
CA GLY A 95 -9.68 -5.47 -7.69
C GLY A 95 -9.82 -3.96 -7.89
N PHE A 96 -9.03 -3.38 -8.79
CA PHE A 96 -9.14 -1.98 -9.16
C PHE A 96 -8.49 -1.72 -10.52
N TRP A 97 -8.97 -0.69 -11.20
CA TRP A 97 -8.39 -0.23 -12.45
C TRP A 97 -7.31 0.83 -12.20
N ILE A 98 -6.24 0.74 -12.95
CA ILE A 98 -5.20 1.77 -13.06
C ILE A 98 -5.40 2.40 -14.43
N GLY A 99 -5.89 3.64 -14.44
CA GLY A 99 -6.11 4.37 -15.68
C GLY A 99 -4.81 4.77 -16.37
N ALA A 100 -4.93 5.17 -17.62
CA ALA A 100 -3.81 5.66 -18.42
C ALA A 100 -3.06 6.84 -17.78
N ASP A 101 -3.78 7.67 -17.04
CA ASP A 101 -3.21 8.81 -16.30
C ASP A 101 -2.56 8.40 -14.97
N GLY A 102 -2.52 7.11 -14.66
CA GLY A 102 -1.95 6.56 -13.43
C GLY A 102 -2.85 6.69 -12.20
N LYS A 103 -4.10 7.09 -12.34
CA LYS A 103 -5.05 7.12 -11.23
C LYS A 103 -5.75 5.79 -11.06
N VAL A 104 -6.15 5.53 -9.83
CA VAL A 104 -6.93 4.34 -9.49
C VAL A 104 -8.41 4.67 -9.56
N ASP A 105 -9.15 3.78 -10.20
CA ASP A 105 -10.60 3.85 -10.30
C ASP A 105 -11.24 2.53 -9.85
N GLU A 106 -12.50 2.63 -9.41
CA GLU A 106 -13.40 1.54 -9.05
C GLU A 106 -12.80 0.43 -8.17
N PRO A 107 -12.14 0.72 -7.02
CA PRO A 107 -11.69 -0.35 -6.15
C PRO A 107 -12.89 -1.10 -5.54
N GLU A 108 -12.94 -2.40 -5.78
CA GLU A 108 -14.02 -3.30 -5.36
C GLU A 108 -13.49 -4.52 -4.61
N ILE A 109 -14.27 -5.02 -3.68
CA ILE A 109 -13.97 -6.27 -2.97
C ILE A 109 -14.45 -7.44 -3.83
N LEU A 110 -13.51 -8.27 -4.28
CA LEU A 110 -13.80 -9.46 -5.09
C LEU A 110 -14.14 -10.67 -4.23
N ARG A 111 -13.34 -10.90 -3.20
CA ARG A 111 -13.45 -12.06 -2.30
C ARG A 111 -12.98 -11.67 -0.91
N SER A 112 -13.51 -12.31 0.11
CA SER A 112 -13.10 -12.09 1.50
C SER A 112 -13.30 -13.32 2.37
N GLU A 113 -12.56 -13.38 3.46
CA GLU A 113 -12.73 -14.33 4.56
C GLU A 113 -12.60 -13.60 5.91
N GLY A 114 -13.43 -13.93 6.87
CA GLY A 114 -13.35 -13.36 8.22
C GLY A 114 -13.90 -11.93 8.36
N GLY A 115 -14.83 -11.51 7.48
CA GLY A 115 -15.49 -10.20 7.53
C GLY A 115 -14.68 -9.06 6.91
N THR A 116 -15.36 -7.95 6.59
CA THR A 116 -14.81 -6.80 5.83
C THR A 116 -14.90 -5.48 6.58
N ASP A 117 -15.20 -5.48 7.87
CA ASP A 117 -15.38 -4.31 8.72
C ASP A 117 -14.10 -3.43 8.87
N TRP A 118 -12.95 -3.97 8.51
CA TRP A 118 -11.65 -3.32 8.55
C TRP A 118 -11.17 -2.79 7.19
N THR A 119 -11.87 -3.09 6.09
CA THR A 119 -11.38 -2.85 4.73
C THR A 119 -11.49 -1.40 4.26
N ASP A 120 -12.30 -0.57 4.91
CA ASP A 120 -12.48 0.84 4.54
C ASP A 120 -11.16 1.61 4.49
N VAL A 121 -10.24 1.34 5.42
CA VAL A 121 -8.92 2.00 5.44
C VAL A 121 -8.07 1.58 4.24
N VAL A 122 -8.22 0.33 3.80
CA VAL A 122 -7.53 -0.21 2.62
C VAL A 122 -8.08 0.42 1.34
N LEU A 123 -9.41 0.42 1.16
CA LEU A 123 -10.06 1.03 0.00
C LEU A 123 -9.72 2.52 -0.12
N LYS A 124 -9.72 3.25 0.99
CA LYS A 124 -9.31 4.66 1.03
C LYS A 124 -7.84 4.83 0.61
N ALA A 125 -6.94 3.97 1.10
CA ALA A 125 -5.52 4.04 0.73
C ALA A 125 -5.31 3.74 -0.76
N ILE A 126 -6.00 2.72 -1.32
CA ILE A 126 -5.94 2.38 -2.74
C ILE A 126 -6.39 3.55 -3.60
N LYS A 127 -7.50 4.22 -3.27
CA LYS A 127 -8.00 5.40 -4.00
C LYS A 127 -7.03 6.59 -4.04
N THR A 128 -6.09 6.65 -3.09
CA THR A 128 -5.09 7.74 -3.06
C THR A 128 -3.81 7.42 -3.81
N ARG A 129 -3.69 6.23 -4.40
CA ARG A 129 -2.51 5.82 -5.14
C ARG A 129 -2.36 6.61 -6.42
N ILE A 130 -1.12 6.85 -6.76
CA ILE A 130 -0.72 7.48 -8.01
C ILE A 130 0.35 6.60 -8.63
N TYR A 131 0.08 6.16 -9.84
CA TYR A 131 1.02 5.42 -10.66
C TYR A 131 1.63 6.34 -11.73
N ALA A 132 2.72 5.91 -12.32
CA ALA A 132 3.22 6.54 -13.54
C ALA A 132 2.18 6.37 -14.66
N PRO A 133 2.04 7.34 -15.58
CA PRO A 133 1.21 7.20 -16.75
C PRO A 133 1.57 5.94 -17.53
N LEU A 134 0.55 5.23 -18.02
CA LEU A 134 0.73 4.03 -18.82
C LEU A 134 1.00 4.40 -20.28
N LYS A 135 1.78 3.55 -20.94
CA LYS A 135 2.07 3.70 -22.38
C LYS A 135 0.78 3.44 -23.19
N ALA A 136 0.48 4.34 -24.13
CA ALA A 136 -0.60 4.11 -25.06
C ALA A 136 -0.27 2.94 -26.00
N GLU A 137 -1.26 2.11 -26.31
CA GLU A 137 -1.11 1.08 -27.33
C GLU A 137 -1.04 1.69 -28.73
N SER A 138 -0.53 0.91 -29.68
CA SER A 138 -0.30 1.35 -31.07
C SER A 138 -1.57 1.71 -31.83
N ASP A 139 -2.75 1.30 -31.36
CA ASP A 139 -4.06 1.62 -31.90
C ASP A 139 -4.67 2.91 -31.32
N GLY A 140 -3.93 3.61 -30.44
CA GLY A 140 -4.39 4.82 -29.77
C GLY A 140 -5.34 4.56 -28.59
N ALA A 141 -5.67 3.30 -28.29
CA ALA A 141 -6.34 2.94 -27.05
C ALA A 141 -5.38 3.15 -25.88
N THR A 142 -5.86 3.76 -24.83
CA THR A 142 -5.11 3.88 -23.59
C THR A 142 -5.62 2.79 -22.65
N PRO A 143 -4.90 1.67 -22.54
CA PRO A 143 -5.40 0.56 -21.75
C PRO A 143 -5.35 0.94 -20.27
N GLY A 144 -6.45 0.69 -19.57
CA GLY A 144 -6.41 0.53 -18.14
C GLY A 144 -5.82 -0.84 -17.80
N ILE A 145 -5.07 -0.93 -16.74
CA ILE A 145 -4.60 -2.21 -16.20
C ILE A 145 -5.44 -2.57 -14.99
N TYR A 146 -6.05 -3.76 -15.02
CA TYR A 146 -6.78 -4.27 -13.87
C TYR A 146 -5.82 -4.98 -12.93
N ALA A 147 -5.72 -4.49 -11.71
CA ALA A 147 -4.87 -5.03 -10.68
C ALA A 147 -5.70 -5.75 -9.61
N ILE A 148 -5.17 -6.83 -9.07
CA ILE A 148 -5.78 -7.56 -7.95
C ILE A 148 -4.75 -7.68 -6.84
N GLU A 149 -5.13 -7.26 -5.64
CA GLU A 149 -4.27 -7.35 -4.47
C GLU A 149 -5.00 -8.02 -3.30
N ARG A 150 -4.30 -8.88 -2.59
CA ARG A 150 -4.76 -9.45 -1.32
C ARG A 150 -4.24 -8.64 -0.17
N TYR A 151 -5.14 -8.33 0.74
CA TYR A 151 -4.83 -7.75 2.04
C TYR A 151 -5.18 -8.74 3.12
N SER A 152 -4.22 -9.04 3.99
CA SER A 152 -4.42 -9.95 5.12
C SER A 152 -4.28 -9.17 6.41
N LEU A 153 -5.30 -9.27 7.28
CA LEU A 153 -5.26 -8.72 8.61
C LEU A 153 -4.66 -9.75 9.55
N THR A 154 -3.53 -9.41 10.15
CA THR A 154 -2.81 -10.25 11.11
C THR A 154 -2.63 -9.51 12.42
N ALA A 155 -2.37 -10.24 13.51
CA ALA A 155 -1.98 -9.66 14.78
C ALA A 155 -0.50 -9.90 15.02
N GLN A 156 0.22 -8.84 15.31
CA GLN A 156 1.55 -8.92 15.86
C GLN A 156 1.45 -8.73 17.38
N TYR A 157 2.02 -9.65 18.15
CA TYR A 157 2.05 -9.52 19.60
C TYR A 157 3.34 -8.85 20.02
N GLU A 158 3.24 -7.72 20.72
CA GLU A 158 4.36 -7.13 21.45
C GLU A 158 4.41 -7.70 22.85
N ASN A 159 5.60 -8.10 23.28
CA ASN A 159 5.86 -8.51 24.67
C ASN A 159 6.15 -7.25 25.48
N ASP A 160 5.12 -6.63 26.04
CA ASP A 160 5.31 -5.59 27.04
C ASP A 160 5.85 -6.20 28.34
N VAL A 161 7.01 -5.73 28.75
CA VAL A 161 7.57 -6.04 30.05
C VAL A 161 6.85 -5.15 31.07
N THR A 162 5.74 -5.65 31.62
CA THR A 162 5.17 -5.06 32.83
C THR A 162 6.12 -5.36 33.98
N GLY A 163 6.28 -4.44 34.96
CA GLY A 163 7.17 -4.63 36.14
C GLY A 163 6.86 -5.86 37.00
N THR A 164 6.00 -6.76 36.53
CA THR A 164 5.67 -8.07 37.09
C THR A 164 6.14 -9.16 36.14
N ARG A 165 6.27 -10.41 36.63
CA ARG A 165 6.62 -11.58 35.81
C ARG A 165 5.53 -11.97 34.79
N ILE A 166 4.42 -11.27 34.74
CA ILE A 166 3.33 -11.48 33.81
C ILE A 166 3.61 -10.67 32.55
N ARG A 167 3.85 -11.34 31.45
CA ARG A 167 3.97 -10.70 30.14
C ARG A 167 2.57 -10.44 29.59
N GLN A 168 2.19 -9.20 29.48
CA GLN A 168 0.97 -8.81 28.78
C GLN A 168 1.26 -8.78 27.28
N ARG A 169 0.53 -9.57 26.49
CA ARG A 169 0.59 -9.55 25.04
C ARG A 169 -0.47 -8.58 24.56
N SER A 170 -0.07 -7.44 24.04
CA SER A 170 -0.96 -6.51 23.35
C SER A 170 -0.97 -6.86 21.84
N PRO A 171 -2.08 -7.26 21.25
CA PRO A 171 -2.15 -7.51 19.81
C PRO A 171 -2.14 -6.18 19.07
N ILE A 172 -1.17 -5.99 18.17
CA ILE A 172 -1.14 -4.88 17.23
C ILE A 172 -1.66 -5.41 15.91
N ALA A 173 -2.72 -4.79 15.39
CA ALA A 173 -3.25 -5.12 14.09
C ALA A 173 -2.26 -4.73 13.00
N LYS A 174 -1.94 -5.67 12.10
CA LYS A 174 -1.06 -5.48 10.95
C LYS A 174 -1.78 -5.88 9.68
N ILE A 175 -1.72 -5.01 8.67
CA ILE A 175 -2.24 -5.32 7.34
C ILE A 175 -1.05 -5.63 6.43
N GLU A 176 -1.05 -6.80 5.85
CA GLU A 176 -0.06 -7.26 4.87
C GLU A 176 -0.69 -7.27 3.47
N ARG A 177 0.09 -6.85 2.48
CA ARG A 177 -0.34 -6.81 1.07
C ARG A 177 0.42 -7.84 0.26
N THR A 178 -0.31 -8.56 -0.58
CA THR A 178 0.23 -9.47 -1.60
C THR A 178 -0.35 -9.10 -2.96
N ASP A 179 0.50 -8.90 -3.96
CA ASP A 179 0.08 -8.67 -5.34
C ASP A 179 -0.33 -10.02 -5.95
N LEU A 180 -1.53 -10.06 -6.53
CA LEU A 180 -2.09 -11.21 -7.24
C LEU A 180 -2.28 -10.94 -8.74
N THR A 181 -1.85 -9.77 -9.21
CA THR A 181 -1.87 -9.41 -10.62
C THR A 181 -0.86 -10.29 -11.36
N GLY A 182 -1.35 -11.16 -12.25
CA GLY A 182 -0.54 -12.13 -12.98
C GLY A 182 0.38 -11.49 -14.02
#